data_369601d945b46e51756894aead0535af
#
_entry.id   369601d945b46e51756894aead0535af
#
_cell.length_a   1.000
_cell.length_b   1.000
_cell.length_c   1.000
_cell.angle_alpha   90.00
_cell.angle_beta   90.00
_cell.angle_gamma   90.00
#
_symmetry.space_group_name_H-M   'P 1'
#
loop_
_entity.id
_entity.type
_entity.pdbx_description
1 polymer ?
#
loop_
_entity_poly.entity_id
_entity_poly.type
_entity_poly.pdbx_seq_one_letter_code
_entity_poly.pdbx_strand_id
1 'polypeptide(L)'
;MNLSRRAVFLTLFFLLSRLALAEEVGTELSRIPRVRVQSSNVASVGYSRTLQALEIEFTRGAVYRFFNVRPIVYRELLAAQSKGHFIAEQINGKYFFVHMRPTRAVASHNVRSTGGGGWLGE
;
A
#
# COMPACT_ATOMS: atom_id res chain seq x y z
N MET A 1 1.82 -33.84 -39.22
CA MET A 1 2.49 -33.80 -37.92
C MET A 1 2.89 -32.40 -37.43
N ASN A 2 2.30 -31.37 -37.98
CA ASN A 2 2.65 -29.98 -37.55
C ASN A 2 1.64 -29.35 -36.60
N LEU A 3 0.62 -30.10 -36.14
CA LEU A 3 -0.39 -29.57 -35.20
C LEU A 3 0.11 -29.48 -33.74
N SER A 4 1.04 -30.32 -33.33
CA SER A 4 1.54 -30.34 -31.94
C SER A 4 2.42 -29.14 -31.60
N ARG A 5 3.17 -28.60 -32.54
CA ARG A 5 4.03 -27.43 -32.33
C ARG A 5 3.23 -26.13 -32.18
N ARG A 6 2.11 -25.99 -32.91
CA ARG A 6 1.22 -24.82 -32.79
C ARG A 6 0.40 -24.84 -31.49
N ALA A 7 -0.01 -26.01 -31.03
CA ALA A 7 -0.72 -26.16 -29.77
C ALA A 7 0.16 -25.80 -28.55
N VAL A 8 1.45 -26.17 -28.59
CA VAL A 8 2.40 -25.86 -27.52
C VAL A 8 2.68 -24.35 -27.43
N PHE A 9 2.77 -23.66 -28.57
CA PHE A 9 2.98 -22.19 -28.57
C PHE A 9 1.73 -21.46 -28.09
N LEU A 10 0.53 -21.91 -28.39
CA LEU A 10 -0.71 -21.29 -27.89
C LEU A 10 -0.90 -21.50 -26.39
N THR A 11 -0.59 -22.68 -25.86
CA THR A 11 -0.67 -22.93 -24.42
C THR A 11 0.38 -22.16 -23.64
N LEU A 12 1.58 -22.01 -24.16
CA LEU A 12 2.64 -21.22 -23.54
C LEU A 12 2.30 -19.73 -23.54
N PHE A 13 1.69 -19.23 -24.61
CA PHE A 13 1.25 -17.83 -24.71
C PHE A 13 0.13 -17.51 -23.70
N PHE A 14 -0.83 -18.43 -23.51
CA PHE A 14 -1.87 -18.27 -22.49
C PHE A 14 -1.33 -18.35 -21.06
N LEU A 15 -0.29 -19.13 -20.82
CA LEU A 15 0.33 -19.23 -19.49
C LEU A 15 1.11 -17.95 -19.14
N LEU A 16 1.80 -17.35 -20.10
CA LEU A 16 2.52 -16.08 -19.93
C LEU A 16 1.59 -14.89 -19.72
N SER A 17 0.43 -14.86 -20.35
CA SER A 17 -0.56 -13.79 -20.17
C SER A 17 -1.21 -13.84 -18.78
N ARG A 18 -1.26 -14.98 -18.14
CA ARG A 18 -1.78 -15.10 -16.77
C ARG A 18 -0.81 -14.58 -15.69
N LEU A 19 0.49 -14.70 -15.93
CA LEU A 19 1.49 -14.15 -14.99
C LEU A 19 1.49 -12.62 -14.97
N ALA A 20 1.30 -11.97 -16.12
CA ALA A 20 1.25 -10.50 -16.20
C ALA A 20 0.05 -9.90 -15.45
N LEU A 21 -1.11 -10.58 -15.47
CA LEU A 21 -2.32 -10.17 -14.75
C LEU A 21 -2.17 -10.29 -13.22
N ALA A 22 -1.40 -11.25 -12.72
CA ALA A 22 -1.17 -11.43 -11.28
C ALA A 22 -0.27 -10.32 -10.69
N GLU A 23 0.69 -9.80 -11.44
CA GLU A 23 1.54 -8.69 -11.01
C GLU A 23 0.79 -7.36 -10.98
N GLU A 24 -0.08 -7.08 -11.93
CA GLU A 24 -0.89 -5.86 -11.95
C GLU A 24 -1.91 -5.83 -10.81
N VAL A 25 -2.55 -6.93 -10.51
CA VAL A 25 -3.49 -7.04 -9.37
C VAL A 25 -2.76 -6.82 -8.04
N GLY A 26 -1.54 -7.32 -7.88
CA GLY A 26 -0.74 -7.10 -6.68
C GLY A 26 -0.33 -5.66 -6.48
N THR A 27 -0.10 -4.91 -7.56
CA THR A 27 0.29 -3.50 -7.51
C THR A 27 -0.89 -2.58 -7.24
N GLU A 28 -2.06 -2.88 -7.78
CA GLU A 28 -3.31 -2.14 -7.52
C GLU A 28 -3.79 -2.34 -6.07
N LEU A 29 -3.65 -3.54 -5.52
CA LEU A 29 -3.99 -3.84 -4.13
C LEU A 29 -3.14 -3.07 -3.12
N SER A 30 -1.98 -2.55 -3.54
CA SER A 30 -1.08 -1.82 -2.64
C SER A 30 -1.36 -0.32 -2.56
N ARG A 31 -2.28 0.23 -3.37
CA ARG A 31 -2.51 1.66 -3.48
C ARG A 31 -3.91 2.07 -2.99
N ILE A 32 -4.11 2.08 -1.69
CA ILE A 32 -5.25 2.78 -1.11
C ILE A 32 -4.83 4.22 -0.80
N PRO A 33 -5.44 5.22 -1.45
CA PRO A 33 -5.15 6.61 -1.13
C PRO A 33 -5.45 6.90 0.33
N ARG A 34 -4.52 7.54 1.03
CA ARG A 34 -4.65 7.89 2.43
C ARG A 34 -4.75 9.40 2.60
N VAL A 35 -5.56 9.81 3.55
CA VAL A 35 -5.67 11.21 3.99
C VAL A 35 -5.01 11.38 5.34
N ARG A 36 -4.32 12.50 5.53
CA ARG A 36 -3.73 12.84 6.81
C ARG A 36 -4.81 13.15 7.84
N VAL A 37 -4.59 12.74 9.06
CA VAL A 37 -5.49 12.99 10.18
C VAL A 37 -4.74 13.66 11.33
N GLN A 38 -5.46 14.39 12.16
CA GLN A 38 -4.90 14.94 13.38
C GLN A 38 -5.00 13.91 14.50
N SER A 39 -3.87 13.36 14.88
CA SER A 39 -3.75 12.39 15.95
C SER A 39 -2.29 12.27 16.37
N SER A 40 -2.04 11.99 17.65
CA SER A 40 -0.69 11.76 18.16
C SER A 40 -0.08 10.46 17.65
N ASN A 41 -0.89 9.46 17.38
CA ASN A 41 -0.43 8.10 17.06
C ASN A 41 -0.69 7.69 15.61
N VAL A 42 -1.62 8.37 14.91
CA VAL A 42 -2.05 8.03 13.56
C VAL A 42 -1.66 9.17 12.62
N ALA A 43 -0.91 8.85 11.59
CA ALA A 43 -0.47 9.82 10.59
C ALA A 43 -1.47 10.00 9.45
N SER A 44 -1.98 8.88 8.93
CA SER A 44 -2.93 8.90 7.82
C SER A 44 -3.82 7.65 7.82
N VAL A 45 -4.98 7.77 7.19
CA VAL A 45 -5.93 6.67 7.02
C VAL A 45 -6.48 6.66 5.59
N GLY A 46 -6.74 5.48 5.06
CA GLY A 46 -7.33 5.29 3.73
C GLY A 46 -8.32 4.14 3.72
N TYR A 47 -9.28 4.20 2.80
CA TYR A 47 -10.29 3.17 2.68
C TYR A 47 -10.60 2.83 1.23
N SER A 48 -10.63 1.56 0.93
CA SER A 48 -11.11 1.04 -0.35
C SER A 48 -12.47 0.37 -0.19
N ARG A 49 -13.48 0.92 -0.84
CA ARG A 49 -14.83 0.32 -0.85
C ARG A 49 -14.86 -1.01 -1.58
N THR A 50 -14.14 -1.11 -2.69
CA THR A 50 -14.08 -2.31 -3.51
C THR A 50 -13.45 -3.48 -2.76
N LEU A 51 -12.39 -3.21 -2.00
CA LEU A 51 -11.68 -4.21 -1.21
C LEU A 51 -12.25 -4.38 0.19
N GLN A 52 -13.14 -3.50 0.63
CA GLN A 52 -13.56 -3.36 2.04
C GLN A 52 -12.34 -3.33 2.99
N ALA A 53 -11.31 -2.61 2.58
CA ALA A 53 -10.05 -2.56 3.29
C ALA A 53 -9.75 -1.16 3.82
N LEU A 54 -9.36 -1.11 5.08
CA LEU A 54 -8.92 0.08 5.80
C LEU A 54 -7.41 0.05 5.95
N GLU A 55 -6.72 1.10 5.51
CA GLU A 55 -5.30 1.29 5.80
C GLU A 55 -5.11 2.36 6.88
N ILE A 56 -4.24 2.06 7.81
CA ILE A 56 -3.84 2.96 8.88
C ILE A 56 -2.32 3.06 8.88
N GLU A 57 -1.82 4.27 8.72
CA GLU A 57 -0.42 4.60 8.91
C GLU A 57 -0.23 5.23 10.28
N PHE A 58 0.61 4.65 11.08
CA PHE A 58 0.98 5.18 12.39
C PHE A 58 2.14 6.18 12.27
N THR A 59 2.25 7.09 13.23
CA THR A 59 3.27 8.15 13.22
C THR A 59 4.71 7.62 13.18
N ARG A 60 4.93 6.37 13.60
CA ARG A 60 6.22 5.67 13.50
C ARG A 60 6.51 5.05 12.13
N GLY A 61 5.61 5.25 11.15
CA GLY A 61 5.77 4.79 9.78
C GLY A 61 5.25 3.38 9.48
N ALA A 62 4.75 2.66 10.47
CA ALA A 62 4.12 1.36 10.25
C ALA A 62 2.76 1.53 9.57
N VAL A 63 2.50 0.75 8.52
CA VAL A 63 1.23 0.74 7.81
C VAL A 63 0.58 -0.62 7.96
N TYR A 64 -0.67 -0.63 8.39
CA TYR A 64 -1.47 -1.84 8.52
C TYR A 64 -2.71 -1.75 7.65
N ARG A 65 -3.03 -2.84 6.96
CA ARG A 65 -4.27 -2.97 6.19
C ARG A 65 -5.17 -3.98 6.86
N PHE A 66 -6.37 -3.53 7.21
CA PHE A 66 -7.43 -4.32 7.83
C PHE A 66 -8.46 -4.70 6.77
N PHE A 67 -8.91 -5.95 6.77
CA PHE A 67 -9.84 -6.48 5.77
C PHE A 67 -11.25 -6.67 6.35
N ASN A 68 -12.24 -6.73 5.45
CA ASN A 68 -13.66 -6.85 5.79
C ASN A 68 -14.17 -5.74 6.70
N VAL A 69 -13.61 -4.55 6.56
CA VAL A 69 -14.03 -3.36 7.30
C VAL A 69 -15.19 -2.70 6.57
N ARG A 70 -16.32 -2.54 7.24
CA ARG A 70 -17.49 -1.88 6.67
C ARG A 70 -17.23 -0.37 6.49
N PRO A 71 -17.80 0.27 5.44
CA PRO A 71 -17.61 1.71 5.21
C PRO A 71 -17.98 2.62 6.38
N ILE A 72 -18.94 2.18 7.21
CA ILE A 72 -19.35 2.93 8.38
C ILE A 72 -18.21 3.07 9.40
N VAL A 73 -17.43 2.01 9.60
CA VAL A 73 -16.29 2.02 10.54
C VAL A 73 -15.24 3.05 10.14
N TYR A 74 -14.97 3.19 8.85
CA TYR A 74 -14.07 4.22 8.34
C TYR A 74 -14.60 5.64 8.61
N ARG A 75 -15.89 5.87 8.39
CA ARG A 75 -16.52 7.17 8.68
C ARG A 75 -16.47 7.51 10.17
N GLU A 76 -16.76 6.54 11.03
CA GLU A 76 -16.69 6.70 12.48
C GLU A 76 -15.26 6.98 12.95
N LEU A 77 -14.26 6.30 12.37
CA LEU A 77 -12.85 6.58 12.64
C LEU A 77 -12.48 8.02 12.28
N LEU A 78 -12.93 8.52 11.11
CA LEU A 78 -12.68 9.91 10.72
C LEU A 78 -13.34 10.93 11.65
N ALA A 79 -14.52 10.61 12.16
CA ALA A 79 -15.29 11.46 13.07
C ALA A 79 -14.82 11.36 14.53
N ALA A 80 -14.09 10.32 14.91
CA ALA A 80 -13.65 10.11 16.28
C ALA A 80 -12.74 11.24 16.78
N GLN A 81 -12.96 11.72 17.99
CA GLN A 81 -12.09 12.71 18.64
C GLN A 81 -10.70 12.16 18.89
N SER A 82 -10.61 10.91 19.35
CA SER A 82 -9.36 10.18 19.53
C SER A 82 -9.31 8.99 18.56
N LYS A 83 -8.56 9.14 17.49
CA LYS A 83 -8.40 8.08 16.50
C LYS A 83 -7.66 6.87 17.04
N GLY A 84 -6.65 7.11 17.88
CA GLY A 84 -5.92 6.03 18.55
C GLY A 84 -6.81 5.21 19.47
N HIS A 85 -7.67 5.84 20.24
CA HIS A 85 -8.63 5.17 21.13
C HIS A 85 -9.66 4.36 20.32
N PHE A 86 -10.23 4.96 19.28
CA PHE A 86 -11.15 4.28 18.39
C PHE A 86 -10.52 3.02 17.77
N ILE A 87 -9.29 3.10 17.29
CA ILE A 87 -8.57 1.97 16.72
C ILE A 87 -8.37 0.87 17.77
N ALA A 88 -7.96 1.23 18.96
CA ALA A 88 -7.74 0.28 20.03
C ALA A 88 -9.02 -0.49 20.43
N GLU A 89 -10.16 0.18 20.47
CA GLU A 89 -11.43 -0.40 20.90
C GLU A 89 -12.23 -1.06 19.78
N GLN A 90 -12.24 -0.45 18.60
CA GLN A 90 -13.15 -0.85 17.52
C GLN A 90 -12.48 -1.61 16.39
N ILE A 91 -11.16 -1.60 16.30
CA ILE A 91 -10.42 -2.19 15.18
C ILE A 91 -9.48 -3.29 15.65
N ASN A 92 -8.67 -3.03 16.66
CA ASN A 92 -7.70 -4.01 17.15
C ASN A 92 -8.40 -5.28 17.66
N GLY A 93 -7.91 -6.42 17.17
CA GLY A 93 -8.45 -7.74 17.56
C GLY A 93 -9.79 -8.12 16.93
N LYS A 94 -10.43 -7.22 16.15
CA LYS A 94 -11.73 -7.47 15.51
C LYS A 94 -11.63 -7.81 14.04
N TYR A 95 -10.56 -7.40 13.38
CA TYR A 95 -10.36 -7.58 11.94
C TYR A 95 -9.04 -8.28 11.65
N PHE A 96 -9.04 -9.09 10.60
CA PHE A 96 -7.80 -9.62 10.05
C PHE A 96 -6.99 -8.48 9.44
N PHE A 97 -5.69 -8.47 9.68
CA PHE A 97 -4.80 -7.44 9.16
C PHE A 97 -3.49 -8.00 8.63
N VAL A 98 -2.85 -7.23 7.77
CA VAL A 98 -1.48 -7.45 7.33
C VAL A 98 -0.66 -6.18 7.56
N HIS A 99 0.60 -6.36 7.94
CA HIS A 99 1.56 -5.28 7.97
C HIS A 99 2.06 -5.01 6.56
N MET A 100 1.73 -3.85 6.05
CA MET A 100 2.19 -3.42 4.73
C MET A 100 3.63 -2.94 4.87
N ARG A 101 4.54 -3.59 4.18
CA ARG A 101 5.87 -3.00 3.99
C ARG A 101 5.66 -1.73 3.18
N PRO A 102 6.18 -0.57 3.61
CA PRO A 102 6.17 0.59 2.75
C PRO A 102 6.83 0.14 1.45
N THR A 103 6.10 0.20 0.35
CA THR A 103 6.72 0.10 -0.96
C THR A 103 7.77 1.19 -0.90
N ARG A 104 9.02 0.81 -0.88
CA ARG A 104 10.13 1.74 -0.94
C ARG A 104 9.82 2.54 -2.20
N ALA A 105 9.17 3.68 -2.03
CA ALA A 105 9.15 4.67 -3.08
C ALA A 105 10.60 4.73 -3.49
N VAL A 106 10.87 4.33 -4.72
CA VAL A 106 12.20 4.42 -5.30
C VAL A 106 12.70 5.76 -4.80
N ALA A 107 13.60 5.71 -3.84
CA ALA A 107 14.15 6.91 -3.26
C ALA A 107 14.58 7.69 -4.50
N SER A 108 13.82 8.72 -4.82
CA SER A 108 14.24 9.64 -5.84
C SER A 108 15.65 9.93 -5.42
N HIS A 109 16.59 9.44 -6.24
CA HIS A 109 17.97 9.73 -6.04
C HIS A 109 18.04 11.23 -5.93
N ASN A 110 18.05 11.70 -4.72
CA ASN A 110 18.61 12.99 -4.46
C ASN A 110 20.09 12.81 -4.81
N VAL A 111 20.36 12.93 -6.09
CA VAL A 111 21.69 13.21 -6.57
C VAL A 111 22.02 14.54 -5.91
N ARG A 112 22.56 14.46 -4.72
CA ARG A 112 23.38 15.55 -4.25
C ARG A 112 24.42 15.68 -5.31
N SER A 113 24.22 16.64 -6.19
CA SER A 113 25.32 17.21 -6.92
C SER A 113 26.27 17.72 -5.83
N THR A 114 27.26 16.96 -5.55
CA THR A 114 28.46 17.44 -4.89
C THR A 114 29.07 18.41 -5.88
N GLY A 115 28.55 19.62 -5.87
CA GLY A 115 29.24 20.74 -6.47
C GLY A 115 30.55 20.84 -5.73
N GLY A 116 31.62 20.47 -6.42
CA GLY A 116 32.96 20.69 -5.94
C GLY A 116 33.16 22.16 -5.67
N GLY A 117 33.08 22.54 -4.43
CA GLY A 117 33.61 23.80 -3.96
C GLY A 117 35.13 23.66 -3.92
N GLY A 118 35.79 24.28 -4.91
CA GLY A 118 37.22 24.36 -4.92
C GLY A 118 37.73 25.06 -3.65
N TRP A 119 38.56 24.39 -2.94
CA TRP A 119 39.39 25.01 -1.95
C TRP A 119 40.63 25.53 -2.64
N LEU A 120 40.61 26.80 -3.00
CA LEU A 120 41.79 27.59 -3.14
C LEU A 120 41.75 28.62 -2.04
N GLY A 121 42.35 28.27 -0.93
CA GLY A 121 42.66 29.20 0.14
C GLY A 121 44.12 29.08 0.45
N GLU A 122 44.81 30.13 0.17
CA GLU A 122 46.13 30.37 0.73
C GLU A 122 46.02 30.59 2.25
#